data_6203d93064ad1b2847631fed8ef63ac6
#
_entry.id   6203d93064ad1b2847631fed8ef63ac6
#
_cell.length_a   1.000
_cell.length_b   1.000
_cell.length_c   1.000
_cell.angle_alpha   90.00
_cell.angle_beta   90.00
_cell.angle_gamma   90.00
#
_symmetry.space_group_name_H-M   'P 1'
#
loop_
_entity.id
_entity.type
_entity.pdbx_description
1 polymer ?
#
loop_
_entity_poly.entity_id
_entity_poly.type
_entity_poly.pdbx_seq_one_letter_code
_entity_poly.pdbx_strand_id
1 'polypeptide(L)'
;MAALVALVLVGNLSAQEREVVDAVMRFIGVDSPEELDAAEVERLEDFLDRPLRINMVSQSRLAASGLLSPYQAASLSDYRARHGNVMSFTELSAVDGFGPDAVRKLRPFISLEYHQVHESVMEPRHDFALKSAYKAAGAPVISDWNYGLKYRLRTDRLMASVGLSRPYSAATPWPASYTASFSCDFRWGRVVAGDFNARFGQGLALWSGAFMTSLSSPDAFMKKPSGISETFSFTGSSALTGIAGTFSMRRLTITVLTAVPGIKSARSAPEKIALKPAANLSWRGRFGQVSLSHVMGLSGWNIRGVRIPSMRTSCDAAFCIRGVNVYGEALYDWGYQNIHAVAGTDFKISEIVRMAALVRYLPTRSEGTAAQHGVALSAAFGTQQNRHAGVLTADVVRYVEPKDKSVPHSIQAKLLGDWKFKVDEHWDIKLRLSERLRTWGYHFRTDLRADVSYVSEPWVLNMRMNALWCVHTGFVSYLEEGRKTSSMSIYLRQGIFLVDDWEDRIYVYERDAPGSFNVPAMYGRGWFAGAVASVRINRTIRLYARASYTGYQFMPREKRKPGKAELKFQIVSRF
;
A
#
# COMPACT_ATOMS: atom_id res chain seq x y z
N MET A 1 7.38 5.03 -38.59
CA MET A 1 8.75 5.57 -38.46
C MET A 1 8.79 7.09 -38.35
N ALA A 2 7.98 7.86 -39.07
CA ALA A 2 7.98 9.34 -38.98
C ALA A 2 7.47 9.91 -37.64
N ALA A 3 6.58 9.22 -36.94
CA ALA A 3 6.09 9.63 -35.61
C ALA A 3 7.11 9.44 -34.46
N LEU A 4 8.13 8.61 -34.67
CA LEU A 4 9.18 8.35 -33.66
C LEU A 4 10.29 9.42 -33.72
N VAL A 5 10.47 10.12 -34.84
CA VAL A 5 11.53 11.12 -35.06
C VAL A 5 11.13 12.50 -34.53
N ALA A 6 9.83 12.82 -34.47
CA ALA A 6 9.34 14.11 -33.96
C ALA A 6 9.45 14.26 -32.42
N LEU A 7 9.85 13.20 -31.72
CA LEU A 7 9.91 13.16 -30.24
C LEU A 7 11.28 13.55 -29.63
N VAL A 8 12.24 13.95 -30.47
CA VAL A 8 13.67 14.15 -30.09
C VAL A 8 14.01 15.57 -29.64
N LEU A 9 13.10 16.53 -29.80
CA LEU A 9 13.41 17.95 -29.59
C LEU A 9 12.51 18.63 -28.56
N VAL A 10 12.65 18.35 -27.26
CA VAL A 10 12.37 19.35 -26.20
C VAL A 10 13.16 19.00 -24.93
N GLY A 11 13.88 19.97 -24.45
CA GLY A 11 14.85 19.83 -23.38
C GLY A 11 14.31 19.83 -21.95
N ASN A 12 15.16 19.31 -21.13
CA ASN A 12 15.34 19.38 -19.66
C ASN A 12 14.14 19.67 -18.75
N LEU A 13 13.90 18.75 -17.83
CA LEU A 13 13.47 18.87 -16.41
C LEU A 13 12.89 17.56 -15.81
N SER A 14 13.54 17.10 -14.76
CA SER A 14 13.29 16.21 -13.61
C SER A 14 12.44 14.90 -13.64
N ALA A 15 12.99 14.00 -12.96
CA ALA A 15 12.82 12.57 -12.67
C ALA A 15 11.66 12.22 -11.68
N GLN A 16 10.66 11.40 -11.99
CA GLN A 16 9.56 11.16 -11.05
C GLN A 16 9.02 9.70 -10.84
N GLU A 17 9.00 8.80 -11.82
CA GLU A 17 8.25 7.53 -11.63
C GLU A 17 8.99 6.42 -10.87
N ARG A 18 10.30 6.27 -10.99
CA ARG A 18 11.05 5.28 -10.20
C ARG A 18 11.19 5.75 -8.76
N GLU A 19 11.37 7.05 -8.56
CA GLU A 19 11.38 7.68 -7.25
C GLU A 19 10.08 7.48 -6.48
N VAL A 20 8.94 7.37 -7.18
CA VAL A 20 7.62 7.12 -6.59
C VAL A 20 7.59 5.76 -5.91
N VAL A 21 7.85 4.68 -6.64
CA VAL A 21 7.82 3.32 -6.06
C VAL A 21 8.90 3.14 -5.01
N ASP A 22 10.11 3.65 -5.26
CA ASP A 22 11.22 3.60 -4.31
C ASP A 22 10.93 4.43 -3.04
N ALA A 23 10.28 5.58 -3.16
CA ALA A 23 9.86 6.38 -2.01
C ALA A 23 8.77 5.68 -1.20
N VAL A 24 7.80 5.07 -1.88
CA VAL A 24 6.73 4.28 -1.25
C VAL A 24 7.32 3.05 -0.54
N MET A 25 8.18 2.29 -1.20
CA MET A 25 8.88 1.14 -0.61
C MET A 25 9.65 1.54 0.66
N ARG A 26 10.41 2.63 0.60
CA ARG A 26 11.17 3.17 1.75
C ARG A 26 10.27 3.59 2.89
N PHE A 27 9.11 4.20 2.58
CA PHE A 27 8.17 4.66 3.59
C PHE A 27 7.47 3.50 4.30
N ILE A 28 7.05 2.48 3.54
CA ILE A 28 6.37 1.28 4.05
C ILE A 28 7.37 0.35 4.74
N GLY A 29 8.62 0.33 4.29
CA GLY A 29 9.67 -0.56 4.79
C GLY A 29 9.65 -1.91 4.10
N VAL A 30 9.37 -1.95 2.80
CA VAL A 30 9.51 -3.15 1.97
C VAL A 30 10.66 -2.97 0.99
N ASP A 31 11.29 -4.08 0.63
CA ASP A 31 12.46 -4.06 -0.24
C ASP A 31 12.16 -4.49 -1.68
N SER A 32 10.91 -4.85 -1.96
CA SER A 32 10.48 -5.29 -3.29
C SER A 32 9.12 -4.68 -3.67
N PRO A 33 8.95 -4.17 -4.91
CA PRO A 33 7.68 -3.65 -5.39
C PRO A 33 6.56 -4.69 -5.34
N GLU A 34 6.89 -5.96 -5.53
CA GLU A 34 5.93 -7.08 -5.51
C GLU A 34 5.29 -7.31 -4.13
N GLU A 35 5.82 -6.69 -3.08
CA GLU A 35 5.31 -6.76 -1.70
C GLU A 35 4.36 -5.61 -1.35
N LEU A 36 4.23 -4.62 -2.24
CA LEU A 36 3.37 -3.47 -2.03
C LEU A 36 1.88 -3.80 -2.22
N ASP A 37 1.03 -3.17 -1.42
CA ASP A 37 -0.41 -3.16 -1.65
C ASP A 37 -0.78 -2.03 -2.63
N ALA A 38 -1.52 -2.38 -3.68
CA ALA A 38 -1.94 -1.42 -4.71
C ALA A 38 -2.71 -0.21 -4.16
N ALA A 39 -3.58 -0.42 -3.17
CA ALA A 39 -4.35 0.67 -2.57
C ALA A 39 -3.47 1.61 -1.72
N GLU A 40 -2.41 1.09 -1.13
CA GLU A 40 -1.46 1.88 -0.36
C GLU A 40 -0.52 2.67 -1.26
N VAL A 41 -0.08 2.07 -2.37
CA VAL A 41 0.68 2.76 -3.42
C VAL A 41 -0.13 3.94 -3.97
N GLU A 42 -1.39 3.72 -4.40
CA GLU A 42 -2.26 4.77 -4.92
C GLU A 42 -2.42 5.94 -3.94
N ARG A 43 -2.57 5.63 -2.64
CA ARG A 43 -2.68 6.64 -1.59
C ARG A 43 -1.40 7.47 -1.40
N LEU A 44 -0.23 6.83 -1.42
CA LEU A 44 1.05 7.49 -1.22
C LEU A 44 1.52 8.25 -2.45
N GLU A 45 1.23 7.77 -3.66
CA GLU A 45 1.49 8.50 -4.91
C GLU A 45 0.87 9.90 -4.91
N ASP A 46 -0.34 10.03 -4.35
CA ASP A 46 -1.02 11.32 -4.24
C ASP A 46 -0.23 12.35 -3.41
N PHE A 47 0.44 11.89 -2.34
CA PHE A 47 1.28 12.76 -1.51
C PHE A 47 2.66 13.06 -2.13
N LEU A 48 3.19 12.21 -3.00
CA LEU A 48 4.41 12.53 -3.74
C LEU A 48 4.17 13.62 -4.78
N ASP A 49 3.02 13.58 -5.41
CA ASP A 49 2.62 14.61 -6.37
C ASP A 49 2.22 15.93 -5.68
N ARG A 50 1.59 15.83 -4.51
CA ARG A 50 1.13 16.97 -3.70
C ARG A 50 1.46 16.74 -2.22
N PRO A 51 2.66 17.11 -1.77
CA PRO A 51 3.09 16.94 -0.39
C PRO A 51 2.12 17.55 0.62
N LEU A 52 1.91 16.85 1.72
CA LEU A 52 1.04 17.29 2.81
C LEU A 52 1.67 18.51 3.50
N ARG A 53 0.99 19.66 3.51
CA ARG A 53 1.45 20.89 4.18
C ARG A 53 1.24 20.77 5.68
N ILE A 54 2.24 20.22 6.39
CA ILE A 54 2.10 19.86 7.82
C ILE A 54 1.87 21.06 8.75
N ASN A 55 2.22 22.26 8.32
CA ASN A 55 1.98 23.50 9.09
C ASN A 55 0.54 24.03 8.94
N MET A 56 -0.21 23.61 7.93
CA MET A 56 -1.50 24.20 7.61
C MET A 56 -2.70 23.31 7.95
N VAL A 57 -2.48 22.00 8.08
CA VAL A 57 -3.59 21.04 8.27
C VAL A 57 -3.87 20.77 9.75
N SER A 58 -5.11 20.38 10.05
CA SER A 58 -5.56 20.00 11.40
C SER A 58 -4.91 18.70 11.88
N GLN A 59 -4.91 18.45 13.19
CA GLN A 59 -4.42 17.20 13.79
C GLN A 59 -5.14 15.99 13.23
N SER A 60 -6.46 16.05 13.08
CA SER A 60 -7.27 14.96 12.52
C SER A 60 -6.90 14.63 11.07
N ARG A 61 -6.60 15.65 10.27
CA ARG A 61 -6.15 15.47 8.88
C ARG A 61 -4.72 14.96 8.79
N LEU A 62 -3.83 15.38 9.69
CA LEU A 62 -2.48 14.80 9.81
C LEU A 62 -2.55 13.30 10.08
N ALA A 63 -3.36 12.87 11.04
CA ALA A 63 -3.57 11.45 11.36
C ALA A 63 -4.23 10.71 10.18
N ALA A 64 -5.29 11.25 9.58
CA ALA A 64 -6.01 10.65 8.46
C ALA A 64 -5.16 10.49 7.19
N SER A 65 -4.06 11.24 7.05
CA SER A 65 -3.12 11.07 5.95
C SER A 65 -2.49 9.67 5.93
N GLY A 66 -2.36 9.01 7.09
CA GLY A 66 -1.62 7.75 7.27
C GLY A 66 -0.11 7.88 7.03
N LEU A 67 0.39 9.10 6.87
CA LEU A 67 1.82 9.39 6.84
C LEU A 67 2.40 9.43 8.25
N LEU A 68 1.63 9.96 9.20
CA LEU A 68 1.98 10.12 10.60
C LEU A 68 1.16 9.15 11.44
N SER A 69 1.77 8.58 12.47
CA SER A 69 0.99 7.90 13.51
C SER A 69 0.10 8.91 14.25
N PRO A 70 -1.01 8.50 14.87
CA PRO A 70 -1.83 9.40 15.68
C PRO A 70 -1.03 10.11 16.78
N TYR A 71 -0.03 9.43 17.35
CA TYR A 71 0.90 10.03 18.31
C TYR A 71 1.73 11.15 17.68
N GLN A 72 2.35 10.90 16.50
CA GLN A 72 3.12 11.91 15.77
C GLN A 72 2.26 13.10 15.36
N ALA A 73 1.05 12.86 14.84
CA ALA A 73 0.12 13.93 14.45
C ALA A 73 -0.26 14.83 15.62
N ALA A 74 -0.46 14.25 16.78
CA ALA A 74 -0.79 14.97 17.98
C ALA A 74 0.43 15.71 18.56
N SER A 75 1.62 15.09 18.58
CA SER A 75 2.87 15.71 19.03
C SER A 75 3.23 16.92 18.18
N LEU A 76 3.08 16.82 16.86
CA LEU A 76 3.28 17.93 15.93
C LEU A 76 2.27 19.05 16.17
N SER A 77 1.00 18.72 16.42
CA SER A 77 -0.02 19.72 16.73
C SER A 77 0.27 20.46 18.04
N ASP A 78 0.71 19.73 19.07
CA ASP A 78 1.13 20.34 20.36
C ASP A 78 2.40 21.20 20.20
N TYR A 79 3.35 20.75 19.39
CA TYR A 79 4.55 21.53 19.08
C TYR A 79 4.18 22.86 18.40
N ARG A 80 3.34 22.79 17.37
CA ARG A 80 2.85 23.98 16.65
C ARG A 80 2.09 24.95 17.55
N ALA A 81 1.31 24.42 18.50
CA ALA A 81 0.58 25.27 19.45
C ALA A 81 1.50 26.03 20.43
N ARG A 82 2.69 25.50 20.73
CA ARG A 82 3.65 26.09 21.67
C ARG A 82 4.74 26.92 21.01
N HIS A 83 5.23 26.50 19.87
CA HIS A 83 6.43 27.04 19.21
C HIS A 83 6.14 27.67 17.85
N GLY A 84 4.92 27.52 17.32
CA GLY A 84 4.57 27.98 15.98
C GLY A 84 4.87 26.95 14.89
N ASN A 85 5.01 27.42 13.66
CA ASN A 85 5.25 26.56 12.50
C ASN A 85 6.63 25.92 12.53
N VAL A 86 6.72 24.68 12.08
CA VAL A 86 7.99 23.97 11.88
C VAL A 86 8.69 24.55 10.66
N MET A 87 9.91 25.06 10.83
CA MET A 87 10.65 25.81 9.80
C MET A 87 11.67 24.94 9.06
N SER A 88 12.11 23.83 9.64
CA SER A 88 13.11 22.95 9.03
C SER A 88 12.84 21.47 9.33
N PHE A 89 13.37 20.59 8.48
CA PHE A 89 13.30 19.14 8.72
C PHE A 89 14.15 18.71 9.93
N THR A 90 15.22 19.45 10.25
CA THR A 90 16.01 19.23 11.46
C THR A 90 15.18 19.52 12.71
N GLU A 91 14.43 20.62 12.71
CA GLU A 91 13.49 20.98 13.78
C GLU A 91 12.39 19.92 13.93
N LEU A 92 11.80 19.44 12.81
CA LEU A 92 10.82 18.38 12.84
C LEU A 92 11.38 17.09 13.47
N SER A 93 12.66 16.80 13.28
CA SER A 93 13.28 15.60 13.86
C SER A 93 13.42 15.66 15.39
N ALA A 94 13.35 16.86 15.98
CA ALA A 94 13.37 17.07 17.42
C ALA A 94 11.97 17.00 18.07
N VAL A 95 10.89 16.96 17.29
CA VAL A 95 9.52 16.79 17.80
C VAL A 95 9.34 15.37 18.30
N ASP A 96 8.64 15.20 19.43
CA ASP A 96 8.38 13.91 20.05
C ASP A 96 7.75 12.90 19.06
N GLY A 97 8.32 11.69 18.98
CA GLY A 97 7.86 10.63 18.07
C GLY A 97 8.38 10.73 16.63
N PHE A 98 9.15 11.75 16.31
CA PHE A 98 9.85 11.87 15.04
C PHE A 98 11.30 11.43 15.14
N GLY A 99 12.22 11.82 14.68
CA GLY A 99 13.61 11.44 14.66
C GLY A 99 14.16 11.52 13.24
N PRO A 100 15.47 11.57 13.06
CA PRO A 100 16.09 11.80 11.74
C PRO A 100 15.64 10.81 10.68
N ASP A 101 15.50 9.53 11.03
CA ASP A 101 15.10 8.48 10.06
C ASP A 101 13.65 8.59 9.65
N ALA A 102 12.75 8.86 10.61
CA ALA A 102 11.33 9.05 10.31
C ALA A 102 11.13 10.27 9.41
N VAL A 103 11.81 11.37 9.70
CA VAL A 103 11.77 12.59 8.89
C VAL A 103 12.33 12.35 7.49
N ARG A 104 13.42 11.60 7.35
CA ARG A 104 14.00 11.25 6.05
C ARG A 104 13.02 10.48 5.18
N LYS A 105 12.28 9.53 5.76
CA LYS A 105 11.24 8.75 5.05
C LYS A 105 10.01 9.59 4.70
N LEU A 106 9.65 10.55 5.56
CA LEU A 106 8.50 11.44 5.37
C LEU A 106 8.76 12.56 4.37
N ARG A 107 10.01 13.01 4.24
CA ARG A 107 10.39 14.18 3.45
C ARG A 107 9.79 14.25 2.03
N PRO A 108 9.70 13.17 1.25
CA PRO A 108 9.10 13.21 -0.08
C PRO A 108 7.58 13.50 -0.06
N PHE A 109 6.90 13.21 1.06
CA PHE A 109 5.44 13.24 1.19
C PHE A 109 4.90 14.46 1.92
N ILE A 110 5.77 15.29 2.51
CA ILE A 110 5.38 16.43 3.33
C ILE A 110 6.05 17.73 2.86
N SER A 111 5.36 18.85 3.09
CA SER A 111 5.89 20.20 2.85
C SER A 111 5.82 21.02 4.13
N LEU A 112 6.88 21.80 4.38
CA LEU A 112 6.98 22.75 5.50
C LEU A 112 6.41 24.13 5.12
N GLU A 113 5.90 24.29 3.90
CA GLU A 113 5.32 25.55 3.45
C GLU A 113 4.28 26.06 4.45
N TYR A 114 4.39 27.33 4.77
CA TYR A 114 3.40 28.09 5.48
C TYR A 114 3.21 29.41 4.71
N HIS A 115 1.96 29.78 4.47
CA HIS A 115 1.66 31.13 4.02
C HIS A 115 1.05 31.85 5.21
N GLN A 116 1.58 33.02 5.55
CA GLN A 116 0.80 34.03 6.27
C GLN A 116 -0.22 34.53 5.25
N VAL A 117 -1.33 33.81 5.15
CA VAL A 117 -2.41 34.23 4.25
C VAL A 117 -3.15 35.38 4.94
N HIS A 118 -2.91 36.58 4.51
CA HIS A 118 -3.99 37.56 4.40
C HIS A 118 -5.08 36.87 3.55
N GLU A 119 -6.22 36.61 4.15
CA GLU A 119 -7.53 36.23 3.59
C GLU A 119 -7.61 36.11 2.05
N SER A 120 -6.81 35.26 1.44
CA SER A 120 -7.00 34.89 0.05
C SER A 120 -8.03 33.79 -0.03
N VAL A 121 -9.07 34.04 -0.78
CA VAL A 121 -10.15 33.13 -1.19
C VAL A 121 -9.57 31.71 -1.34
N MET A 122 -10.15 30.77 -0.59
CA MET A 122 -9.79 29.34 -0.65
C MET A 122 -10.00 28.85 -2.07
N GLU A 123 -8.92 28.82 -2.86
CA GLU A 123 -8.99 28.27 -4.21
C GLU A 123 -9.26 26.77 -4.13
N PRO A 124 -10.37 26.29 -4.65
CA PRO A 124 -10.66 24.88 -4.71
C PRO A 124 -9.65 24.19 -5.63
N ARG A 125 -9.17 23.05 -5.21
CA ARG A 125 -8.26 22.20 -5.99
C ARG A 125 -9.02 21.04 -6.58
N HIS A 126 -8.82 20.82 -7.86
CA HIS A 126 -9.50 19.77 -8.61
C HIS A 126 -8.47 18.74 -9.07
N ASP A 127 -8.76 17.47 -8.80
CA ASP A 127 -8.02 16.32 -9.30
C ASP A 127 -8.97 15.49 -10.18
N PHE A 128 -8.58 15.26 -11.40
CA PHE A 128 -9.32 14.46 -12.36
C PHE A 128 -8.42 13.41 -12.96
N ALA A 129 -8.91 12.16 -13.08
CA ALA A 129 -8.22 11.12 -13.80
C ALA A 129 -9.23 10.28 -14.61
N LEU A 130 -8.91 10.08 -15.87
CA LEU A 130 -9.64 9.21 -16.80
C LEU A 130 -8.69 8.16 -17.30
N LYS A 131 -9.07 6.88 -17.19
CA LYS A 131 -8.30 5.76 -17.74
C LYS A 131 -9.15 4.94 -18.70
N SER A 132 -8.52 4.38 -19.73
CA SER A 132 -9.08 3.38 -20.62
C SER A 132 -8.04 2.32 -20.89
N ALA A 133 -8.42 1.06 -20.88
CA ALA A 133 -7.54 -0.04 -21.15
C ALA A 133 -8.27 -1.12 -21.95
N TYR A 134 -7.56 -1.74 -22.87
CA TYR A 134 -8.04 -2.80 -23.74
C TYR A 134 -7.10 -4.01 -23.68
N LYS A 135 -7.65 -5.20 -23.51
CA LYS A 135 -6.92 -6.47 -23.57
C LYS A 135 -7.36 -7.28 -24.78
N ALA A 136 -6.44 -7.56 -25.67
CA ALA A 136 -6.66 -8.42 -26.81
C ALA A 136 -6.12 -9.83 -26.52
N ALA A 137 -7.03 -10.80 -26.45
CA ALA A 137 -6.69 -12.23 -26.32
C ALA A 137 -7.39 -13.10 -27.38
N GLY A 138 -7.97 -12.48 -28.42
CA GLY A 138 -8.76 -13.09 -29.49
C GLY A 138 -9.59 -12.04 -30.22
N ALA A 139 -10.77 -12.42 -30.73
CA ALA A 139 -11.69 -11.43 -31.31
C ALA A 139 -12.15 -10.43 -30.24
N PRO A 140 -12.20 -9.13 -30.54
CA PRO A 140 -12.53 -8.10 -29.57
C PRO A 140 -13.98 -8.25 -29.08
N VAL A 141 -14.15 -8.31 -27.75
CA VAL A 141 -15.44 -8.32 -27.08
C VAL A 141 -15.50 -7.23 -26.00
N ILE A 142 -16.71 -6.83 -25.61
CA ILE A 142 -16.87 -5.75 -24.65
C ILE A 142 -16.21 -6.04 -23.30
N SER A 143 -16.09 -7.31 -22.90
CA SER A 143 -15.41 -7.74 -21.70
C SER A 143 -13.91 -7.42 -21.67
N ASP A 144 -13.29 -7.15 -22.82
CA ASP A 144 -11.87 -6.84 -22.95
C ASP A 144 -11.53 -5.38 -22.63
N TRP A 145 -12.54 -4.54 -22.43
CA TRP A 145 -12.39 -3.14 -22.08
C TRP A 145 -12.48 -2.91 -20.57
N ASN A 146 -11.57 -2.10 -20.05
CA ASN A 146 -11.62 -1.53 -18.72
C ASN A 146 -11.55 -0.01 -18.86
N TYR A 147 -12.39 0.71 -18.13
CA TYR A 147 -12.28 2.14 -18.02
C TYR A 147 -12.58 2.61 -16.61
N GLY A 148 -12.11 3.80 -16.28
CA GLY A 148 -12.37 4.41 -14.97
C GLY A 148 -12.24 5.91 -15.03
N LEU A 149 -13.06 6.57 -14.23
CA LEU A 149 -13.03 8.00 -14.00
C LEU A 149 -13.00 8.23 -12.50
N LYS A 150 -12.15 9.14 -12.06
CA LYS A 150 -12.17 9.64 -10.68
C LYS A 150 -12.00 11.16 -10.68
N TYR A 151 -12.76 11.80 -9.81
CA TYR A 151 -12.72 13.24 -9.61
C TYR A 151 -12.70 13.54 -8.13
N ARG A 152 -11.93 14.53 -7.72
CA ARG A 152 -11.85 15.03 -6.35
C ARG A 152 -11.78 16.54 -6.35
N LEU A 153 -12.65 17.13 -5.54
CA LEU A 153 -12.60 18.52 -5.13
C LEU A 153 -12.02 18.60 -3.72
N ARG A 154 -11.03 19.43 -3.51
CA ARG A 154 -10.40 19.64 -2.21
C ARG A 154 -10.27 21.13 -1.91
N THR A 155 -10.72 21.53 -0.75
CA THR A 155 -10.43 22.83 -0.11
C THR A 155 -9.67 22.57 1.19
N ASP A 156 -9.38 23.61 1.97
CA ASP A 156 -8.69 23.45 3.25
C ASP A 156 -9.51 22.65 4.27
N ARG A 157 -10.85 22.75 4.21
CA ARG A 157 -11.76 22.09 5.15
C ARG A 157 -12.63 21.00 4.54
N LEU A 158 -12.90 21.07 3.25
CA LEU A 158 -13.81 20.15 2.59
C LEU A 158 -13.07 19.32 1.57
N MET A 159 -13.46 18.06 1.47
CA MET A 159 -13.07 17.20 0.36
C MET A 159 -14.27 16.39 -0.10
N ALA A 160 -14.50 16.36 -1.41
CA ALA A 160 -15.47 15.50 -2.05
C ALA A 160 -14.80 14.71 -3.17
N SER A 161 -15.03 13.42 -3.25
CA SER A 161 -14.50 12.58 -4.32
C SER A 161 -15.55 11.63 -4.86
N VAL A 162 -15.45 11.35 -6.16
CA VAL A 162 -16.28 10.37 -6.87
C VAL A 162 -15.37 9.54 -7.76
N GLY A 163 -15.60 8.24 -7.79
CA GLY A 163 -14.93 7.30 -8.68
C GLY A 163 -15.93 6.38 -9.35
N LEU A 164 -15.69 6.10 -10.62
CA LEU A 164 -16.47 5.17 -11.42
C LEU A 164 -15.50 4.23 -12.11
N SER A 165 -15.76 2.94 -12.16
CA SER A 165 -14.95 2.04 -12.96
C SER A 165 -15.74 0.85 -13.50
N ARG A 166 -15.28 0.38 -14.65
CA ARG A 166 -15.70 -0.86 -15.27
C ARG A 166 -14.48 -1.79 -15.32
N PRO A 167 -14.49 -2.92 -14.59
CA PRO A 167 -13.40 -3.88 -14.66
C PRO A 167 -13.44 -4.67 -15.98
N TYR A 168 -12.33 -5.32 -16.33
CA TYR A 168 -12.34 -6.37 -17.33
C TYR A 168 -13.36 -7.44 -16.93
N SER A 169 -13.83 -8.22 -17.88
CA SER A 169 -14.84 -9.27 -17.70
C SER A 169 -16.27 -8.81 -17.34
N ALA A 170 -16.51 -7.52 -17.21
CA ALA A 170 -17.88 -7.03 -17.03
C ALA A 170 -18.73 -7.29 -18.28
N ALA A 171 -19.93 -7.82 -18.09
CA ALA A 171 -20.84 -8.17 -19.20
C ALA A 171 -21.51 -6.93 -19.84
N THR A 172 -21.58 -5.81 -19.10
CA THR A 172 -22.26 -4.59 -19.55
C THR A 172 -21.27 -3.48 -19.85
N PRO A 173 -21.59 -2.52 -20.74
CA PRO A 173 -20.76 -1.35 -20.98
C PRO A 173 -20.75 -0.35 -19.82
N TRP A 174 -21.67 -0.45 -18.88
CA TRP A 174 -21.84 0.49 -17.79
C TRP A 174 -20.81 0.26 -16.66
N PRO A 175 -20.45 1.29 -15.89
CA PRO A 175 -19.62 1.14 -14.70
C PRO A 175 -20.21 0.11 -13.74
N ALA A 176 -19.38 -0.77 -13.24
CA ALA A 176 -19.76 -1.81 -12.26
C ALA A 176 -19.32 -1.47 -10.83
N SER A 177 -18.39 -0.52 -10.68
CA SER A 177 -17.90 -0.06 -9.38
C SER A 177 -18.04 1.44 -9.26
N TYR A 178 -18.56 1.89 -8.11
CA TYR A 178 -18.79 3.29 -7.79
C TYR A 178 -18.18 3.59 -6.43
N THR A 179 -17.53 4.74 -6.29
CA THR A 179 -17.05 5.28 -5.02
C THR A 179 -17.50 6.71 -4.87
N ALA A 180 -17.90 7.08 -3.67
CA ALA A 180 -18.21 8.47 -3.34
C ALA A 180 -17.77 8.73 -1.90
N SER A 181 -17.06 9.81 -1.65
CA SER A 181 -16.58 10.19 -0.34
C SER A 181 -16.70 11.69 -0.14
N PHE A 182 -17.17 12.09 1.02
CA PHE A 182 -17.22 13.47 1.45
C PHE A 182 -16.59 13.58 2.83
N SER A 183 -15.73 14.56 3.06
CA SER A 183 -15.16 14.85 4.37
C SER A 183 -15.15 16.33 4.68
N CYS A 184 -15.38 16.65 5.96
CA CYS A 184 -15.33 18.00 6.49
C CYS A 184 -14.44 18.04 7.73
N ASP A 185 -13.43 18.91 7.70
CA ASP A 185 -12.49 19.14 8.80
C ASP A 185 -12.92 20.35 9.63
N PHE A 186 -13.04 20.15 10.93
CA PHE A 186 -13.31 21.19 11.92
C PHE A 186 -12.07 21.44 12.81
N ARG A 187 -12.09 22.51 13.57
CA ARG A 187 -10.99 22.80 14.51
C ARG A 187 -10.74 21.67 15.53
N TRP A 188 -11.79 20.98 15.94
CA TRP A 188 -11.78 19.95 16.99
C TRP A 188 -12.06 18.53 16.46
N GLY A 189 -12.19 18.35 15.16
CA GLY A 189 -12.46 17.02 14.62
C GLY A 189 -12.70 16.98 13.12
N ARG A 190 -13.19 15.83 12.68
CA ARG A 190 -13.47 15.52 11.28
C ARG A 190 -14.69 14.64 11.16
N VAL A 191 -15.50 14.86 10.14
CA VAL A 191 -16.61 13.98 9.76
C VAL A 191 -16.38 13.51 8.33
N VAL A 192 -16.64 12.23 8.09
CA VAL A 192 -16.53 11.58 6.78
C VAL A 192 -17.83 10.85 6.49
N ALA A 193 -18.36 10.99 5.28
CA ALA A 193 -19.56 10.30 4.80
C ALA A 193 -19.28 9.67 3.43
N GLY A 194 -19.93 8.52 3.15
CA GLY A 194 -19.72 7.75 1.93
C GLY A 194 -18.66 6.67 2.10
N ASP A 195 -17.73 6.55 1.17
CA ASP A 195 -16.70 5.52 1.19
C ASP A 195 -15.45 6.02 1.94
N PHE A 196 -15.05 5.29 2.98
CA PHE A 196 -13.89 5.62 3.81
C PHE A 196 -13.12 4.37 4.24
N ASN A 197 -11.86 4.57 4.61
CA ASN A 197 -11.04 3.56 5.25
C ASN A 197 -11.00 3.80 6.76
N ALA A 198 -11.02 2.72 7.53
CA ALA A 198 -10.87 2.74 8.98
C ALA A 198 -9.70 1.83 9.37
N ARG A 199 -8.69 2.39 10.06
CA ARG A 199 -7.47 1.68 10.46
C ARG A 199 -7.08 2.05 11.87
N PHE A 200 -7.27 1.11 12.81
CA PHE A 200 -6.99 1.30 14.23
C PHE A 200 -6.07 0.20 14.77
N GLY A 201 -5.28 0.53 15.79
CA GLY A 201 -4.37 -0.38 16.46
C GLY A 201 -3.35 -1.05 15.53
N GLN A 202 -3.09 -2.32 15.78
CA GLN A 202 -2.29 -3.19 14.91
C GLN A 202 -3.18 -3.96 13.91
N GLY A 203 -4.48 -3.61 13.84
CA GLY A 203 -5.42 -4.09 12.84
C GLY A 203 -6.20 -5.35 13.20
N LEU A 204 -6.27 -5.74 14.47
CA LEU A 204 -7.05 -6.90 14.90
C LEU A 204 -8.56 -6.62 14.89
N ALA A 205 -8.98 -5.44 15.38
CA ALA A 205 -10.40 -5.10 15.47
C ALA A 205 -10.95 -4.52 14.19
N LEU A 206 -10.28 -3.53 13.59
CA LEU A 206 -10.76 -2.82 12.41
C LEU A 206 -9.62 -2.30 11.55
N TRP A 207 -9.50 -2.88 10.36
CA TRP A 207 -8.48 -2.50 9.39
C TRP A 207 -8.97 -2.60 7.95
N SER A 208 -9.08 -1.48 7.27
CA SER A 208 -9.36 -1.45 5.82
C SER A 208 -8.10 -1.75 5.02
N GLY A 209 -8.14 -2.78 4.18
CA GLY A 209 -7.00 -3.27 3.41
C GLY A 209 -6.44 -4.59 3.93
N ALA A 210 -5.27 -5.00 3.41
CA ALA A 210 -4.63 -6.24 3.82
C ALA A 210 -4.16 -6.16 5.29
N PHE A 211 -4.56 -7.14 6.07
CA PHE A 211 -4.13 -7.28 7.47
C PHE A 211 -2.70 -7.79 7.49
N MET A 212 -1.88 -8.16 7.69
CA MET A 212 -0.52 -8.71 7.64
C MET A 212 0.03 -8.77 6.22
N THR A 213 0.58 -7.66 5.78
CA THR A 213 1.44 -7.58 4.59
C THR A 213 2.79 -8.26 4.83
N SER A 214 3.65 -8.29 3.83
CA SER A 214 4.99 -8.90 3.96
C SER A 214 5.79 -8.27 5.11
N LEU A 215 6.28 -9.12 6.02
CA LEU A 215 7.23 -8.72 7.07
C LEU A 215 8.65 -8.84 6.49
N SER A 216 9.04 -7.92 5.63
CA SER A 216 10.32 -8.00 4.90
C SER A 216 11.45 -7.18 5.53
N SER A 217 11.12 -6.21 6.39
CA SER A 217 12.13 -5.43 7.10
C SER A 217 11.62 -4.98 8.47
N PRO A 218 12.47 -4.51 9.40
CA PRO A 218 12.05 -4.02 10.71
C PRO A 218 10.97 -2.94 10.64
N ASP A 219 10.98 -2.09 9.61
CA ASP A 219 10.03 -1.00 9.44
C ASP A 219 8.60 -1.47 9.10
N ALA A 220 8.45 -2.68 8.56
CA ALA A 220 7.16 -3.25 8.19
C ALA A 220 6.44 -3.95 9.37
N PHE A 221 7.10 -4.10 10.52
CA PHE A 221 6.56 -4.83 11.67
C PHE A 221 5.49 -4.05 12.43
N MET A 222 5.71 -2.76 12.64
CA MET A 222 4.74 -1.89 13.32
C MET A 222 3.80 -1.23 12.33
N LYS A 223 2.52 -1.45 12.48
CA LYS A 223 1.50 -0.77 11.66
C LYS A 223 1.30 0.67 12.08
N LYS A 224 0.98 1.51 11.08
CA LYS A 224 0.67 2.94 11.27
C LYS A 224 -0.84 3.14 11.10
N PRO A 225 -1.63 3.14 12.19
CA PRO A 225 -3.07 3.39 12.10
C PRO A 225 -3.32 4.82 11.62
N SER A 226 -4.20 4.99 10.64
CA SER A 226 -4.59 6.30 10.08
C SER A 226 -5.92 6.81 10.65
N GLY A 227 -6.58 6.06 11.56
CA GLY A 227 -7.93 6.39 11.98
C GLY A 227 -8.90 6.30 10.79
N ILE A 228 -9.72 7.33 10.59
CA ILE A 228 -10.66 7.43 9.47
C ILE A 228 -10.06 8.29 8.37
N SER A 229 -10.02 7.75 7.15
CA SER A 229 -9.60 8.48 5.95
C SER A 229 -10.56 8.25 4.79
N GLU A 230 -10.77 9.28 4.01
CA GLU A 230 -11.56 9.20 2.78
C GLU A 230 -10.92 8.30 1.73
N THR A 231 -11.73 7.80 0.83
CA THR A 231 -11.29 6.98 -0.30
C THR A 231 -11.25 7.81 -1.57
N PHE A 232 -10.10 7.77 -2.27
CA PHE A 232 -9.95 8.32 -3.62
C PHE A 232 -9.34 7.26 -4.53
N SER A 233 -10.16 6.31 -4.95
CA SER A 233 -9.75 5.17 -5.77
C SER A 233 -10.76 4.93 -6.88
N PHE A 234 -10.32 4.29 -7.97
CA PHE A 234 -11.21 3.85 -9.04
C PHE A 234 -12.20 2.77 -8.60
N THR A 235 -11.82 1.91 -7.66
CA THR A 235 -12.60 0.72 -7.28
C THR A 235 -13.11 0.75 -5.85
N GLY A 236 -12.38 1.37 -4.91
CA GLY A 236 -12.72 1.40 -3.50
C GLY A 236 -12.93 0.01 -2.86
N SER A 237 -12.19 -0.98 -3.31
CA SER A 237 -12.42 -2.39 -2.97
C SER A 237 -12.30 -2.72 -1.48
N SER A 238 -11.50 -1.98 -0.73
CA SER A 238 -11.32 -2.15 0.73
C SER A 238 -12.06 -1.13 1.59
N ALA A 239 -12.79 -0.19 0.98
CA ALA A 239 -13.48 0.86 1.70
C ALA A 239 -14.76 0.36 2.37
N LEU A 240 -15.07 0.93 3.53
CA LEU A 240 -16.36 0.86 4.21
C LEU A 240 -17.25 1.97 3.65
N THR A 241 -18.56 1.75 3.57
CA THR A 241 -19.52 2.77 3.15
C THR A 241 -20.40 3.14 4.33
N GLY A 242 -20.45 4.42 4.72
CA GLY A 242 -21.24 4.86 5.88
C GLY A 242 -20.89 6.27 6.32
N ILE A 243 -20.93 6.50 7.63
CA ILE A 243 -20.60 7.79 8.26
C ILE A 243 -19.63 7.55 9.42
N ALA A 244 -18.65 8.41 9.55
CA ALA A 244 -17.69 8.38 10.64
C ALA A 244 -17.36 9.79 11.13
N GLY A 245 -17.15 9.93 12.44
CA GLY A 245 -16.73 11.18 13.06
C GLY A 245 -15.54 10.94 14.01
N THR A 246 -14.52 11.78 13.93
CA THR A 246 -13.38 11.80 14.84
C THR A 246 -13.32 13.14 15.54
N PHE A 247 -13.24 13.13 16.86
CA PHE A 247 -13.20 14.31 17.72
C PHE A 247 -11.94 14.27 18.58
N SER A 248 -11.14 15.32 18.54
CA SER A 248 -9.87 15.39 19.27
C SER A 248 -9.91 16.53 20.28
N MET A 249 -9.69 16.20 21.54
CA MET A 249 -9.65 17.12 22.67
C MET A 249 -8.33 16.91 23.46
N ARG A 250 -7.37 17.81 23.30
CA ARG A 250 -6.07 17.73 23.97
C ARG A 250 -5.40 16.34 23.77
N ARG A 251 -5.46 15.49 24.80
CA ARG A 251 -4.86 14.14 24.81
C ARG A 251 -5.83 13.03 24.45
N LEU A 252 -7.11 13.34 24.29
CA LEU A 252 -8.16 12.37 24.03
C LEU A 252 -8.65 12.51 22.59
N THR A 253 -8.79 11.39 21.89
CA THR A 253 -9.43 11.31 20.58
C THR A 253 -10.52 10.25 20.63
N ILE A 254 -11.72 10.63 20.22
CA ILE A 254 -12.89 9.76 20.15
C ILE A 254 -13.28 9.63 18.68
N THR A 255 -13.38 8.42 18.18
CA THR A 255 -13.89 8.13 16.84
C THR A 255 -15.12 7.24 16.96
N VAL A 256 -16.19 7.62 16.28
CA VAL A 256 -17.42 6.82 16.16
C VAL A 256 -17.74 6.66 14.70
N LEU A 257 -18.11 5.46 14.30
CA LEU A 257 -18.51 5.18 12.93
C LEU A 257 -19.66 4.19 12.86
N THR A 258 -20.39 4.27 11.78
CA THR A 258 -21.31 3.21 11.35
C THR A 258 -21.09 2.95 9.87
N ALA A 259 -20.96 1.69 9.48
CA ALA A 259 -20.63 1.31 8.12
C ALA A 259 -21.42 0.07 7.68
N VAL A 260 -21.65 -0.04 6.40
CA VAL A 260 -22.20 -1.22 5.73
C VAL A 260 -21.11 -1.79 4.83
N PRO A 261 -20.37 -2.81 5.28
CA PRO A 261 -19.38 -3.45 4.41
C PRO A 261 -20.06 -4.18 3.28
N GLY A 262 -19.46 -4.10 2.10
CA GLY A 262 -19.91 -4.84 0.94
C GLY A 262 -21.23 -4.39 0.33
N ILE A 263 -21.71 -3.17 0.60
CA ILE A 263 -22.93 -2.63 -0.03
C ILE A 263 -22.85 -2.69 -1.57
N LYS A 264 -21.65 -2.63 -2.12
CA LYS A 264 -21.37 -2.76 -3.55
C LYS A 264 -21.56 -4.18 -4.08
N SER A 265 -21.34 -5.19 -3.24
CA SER A 265 -21.60 -6.61 -3.54
C SER A 265 -23.02 -7.02 -3.20
N ALA A 266 -23.75 -6.24 -2.43
CA ALA A 266 -25.09 -6.56 -1.92
C ALA A 266 -26.19 -6.50 -2.99
N ARG A 267 -25.90 -5.97 -4.19
CA ARG A 267 -26.83 -6.05 -5.32
C ARG A 267 -27.19 -7.48 -5.72
N SER A 268 -26.33 -8.44 -5.44
CA SER A 268 -26.54 -9.88 -5.70
C SER A 268 -27.06 -10.68 -4.50
N ALA A 269 -27.06 -10.12 -3.29
CA ALA A 269 -27.51 -10.78 -2.08
C ALA A 269 -27.86 -9.77 -0.96
N PRO A 270 -29.07 -9.16 -1.02
CA PRO A 270 -29.50 -8.16 -0.03
C PRO A 270 -29.56 -8.69 1.41
N GLU A 271 -29.67 -10.00 1.60
CA GLU A 271 -29.68 -10.67 2.90
C GLU A 271 -28.35 -10.60 3.66
N LYS A 272 -27.25 -10.18 2.99
CA LYS A 272 -25.90 -10.07 3.56
C LYS A 272 -25.51 -8.67 4.00
N ILE A 273 -26.42 -7.71 3.99
CA ILE A 273 -26.16 -6.36 4.48
C ILE A 273 -25.99 -6.43 6.00
N ALA A 274 -24.75 -6.22 6.47
CA ALA A 274 -24.45 -6.14 7.89
C ALA A 274 -24.08 -4.71 8.25
N LEU A 275 -24.78 -4.12 9.22
CA LEU A 275 -24.37 -2.85 9.79
C LEU A 275 -23.21 -3.08 10.76
N LYS A 276 -22.15 -2.27 10.66
CA LYS A 276 -20.99 -2.30 11.55
C LYS A 276 -20.84 -0.96 12.28
N PRO A 277 -21.52 -0.74 13.40
CA PRO A 277 -21.16 0.34 14.30
C PRO A 277 -19.85 0.02 15.00
N ALA A 278 -18.99 1.03 15.16
CA ALA A 278 -17.74 0.91 15.88
C ALA A 278 -17.37 2.23 16.57
N ALA A 279 -16.64 2.10 17.67
CA ALA A 279 -16.09 3.22 18.41
C ALA A 279 -14.63 2.95 18.76
N ASN A 280 -13.82 4.01 18.74
CA ASN A 280 -12.45 3.99 19.22
C ASN A 280 -12.22 5.18 20.16
N LEU A 281 -11.60 4.91 21.30
CA LEU A 281 -11.19 5.89 22.28
C LEU A 281 -9.67 5.81 22.41
N SER A 282 -8.95 6.87 22.05
CA SER A 282 -7.49 6.92 22.11
C SER A 282 -7.05 7.99 23.12
N TRP A 283 -6.16 7.61 24.02
CA TRP A 283 -5.50 8.50 24.96
C TRP A 283 -4.01 8.60 24.67
N ARG A 284 -3.48 9.81 24.61
CA ARG A 284 -2.08 10.08 24.36
C ARG A 284 -1.35 10.48 25.63
N GLY A 285 -0.32 9.72 25.97
CA GLY A 285 0.65 10.04 27.01
C GLY A 285 1.90 10.77 26.47
N ARG A 286 2.90 10.91 27.33
CA ARG A 286 4.19 11.54 26.98
C ARG A 286 5.02 10.68 26.00
N PHE A 287 4.98 9.38 26.13
CA PHE A 287 5.85 8.45 25.40
C PHE A 287 5.13 7.61 24.35
N GLY A 288 3.81 7.81 24.18
CA GLY A 288 3.01 7.00 23.26
C GLY A 288 1.52 7.16 23.49
N GLN A 289 0.76 6.19 23.01
CA GLN A 289 -0.70 6.18 23.10
C GLN A 289 -1.24 4.81 23.51
N VAL A 290 -2.43 4.82 24.07
CA VAL A 290 -3.26 3.65 24.35
C VAL A 290 -4.64 3.90 23.76
N SER A 291 -5.24 2.89 23.12
CA SER A 291 -6.57 3.01 22.55
C SER A 291 -7.43 1.81 22.89
N LEU A 292 -8.73 2.04 22.97
CA LEU A 292 -9.76 1.01 23.13
C LEU A 292 -10.67 1.09 21.92
N SER A 293 -10.86 -0.02 21.22
CA SER A 293 -11.78 -0.14 20.09
C SER A 293 -12.87 -1.15 20.39
N HIS A 294 -14.11 -0.81 20.02
CA HIS A 294 -15.24 -1.73 20.07
C HIS A 294 -15.93 -1.75 18.71
N VAL A 295 -16.14 -2.94 18.16
CA VAL A 295 -16.75 -3.16 16.85
C VAL A 295 -17.90 -4.15 17.00
N MET A 296 -19.06 -3.79 16.48
CA MET A 296 -20.23 -4.66 16.45
C MET A 296 -20.56 -5.00 14.99
N GLY A 297 -20.86 -6.26 14.71
CA GLY A 297 -21.34 -6.71 13.40
C GLY A 297 -22.80 -7.16 13.54
N LEU A 298 -23.72 -6.37 13.04
CA LEU A 298 -25.15 -6.70 13.01
C LEU A 298 -25.47 -7.37 11.67
N SER A 299 -25.38 -8.69 11.60
CA SER A 299 -25.75 -9.46 10.41
C SER A 299 -27.23 -9.85 10.47
N GLY A 300 -28.01 -9.36 9.47
CA GLY A 300 -29.38 -9.81 9.15
C GLY A 300 -30.39 -9.66 10.29
N TRP A 301 -31.24 -8.63 10.22
CA TRP A 301 -32.45 -8.54 11.04
C TRP A 301 -33.42 -9.66 10.63
N ASN A 302 -33.29 -10.82 11.27
CA ASN A 302 -34.33 -11.83 11.23
C ASN A 302 -35.13 -11.70 12.53
N ILE A 303 -36.34 -11.15 12.42
CA ILE A 303 -37.24 -10.82 13.56
C ILE A 303 -37.62 -12.06 14.41
N ARG A 304 -37.25 -13.27 14.00
CA ARG A 304 -37.58 -14.52 14.71
C ARG A 304 -36.42 -15.36 15.21
N GLY A 305 -35.17 -14.93 15.03
CA GLY A 305 -34.00 -15.60 15.59
C GLY A 305 -32.96 -14.59 16.01
N VAL A 306 -32.76 -14.41 17.31
CA VAL A 306 -31.70 -13.58 17.89
C VAL A 306 -30.37 -14.22 17.50
N ARG A 307 -29.78 -13.82 16.37
CA ARG A 307 -28.36 -14.06 16.13
C ARG A 307 -27.59 -13.08 17.00
N ILE A 308 -26.76 -13.61 17.88
CA ILE A 308 -25.84 -12.81 18.70
C ILE A 308 -24.98 -11.98 17.75
N PRO A 309 -25.00 -10.65 17.82
CA PRO A 309 -24.16 -9.81 16.97
C PRO A 309 -22.70 -10.18 17.22
N SER A 310 -21.88 -10.26 16.16
CA SER A 310 -20.46 -10.43 16.35
C SER A 310 -19.89 -9.17 17.00
N MET A 311 -19.41 -9.30 18.22
CA MET A 311 -18.81 -8.20 18.98
C MET A 311 -17.34 -8.47 19.20
N ARG A 312 -16.53 -7.44 19.05
CA ARG A 312 -15.08 -7.48 19.27
C ARG A 312 -14.65 -6.24 20.01
N THR A 313 -13.86 -6.44 21.05
CA THR A 313 -13.28 -5.34 21.83
C THR A 313 -11.77 -5.50 21.82
N SER A 314 -11.03 -4.48 21.41
CA SER A 314 -9.57 -4.51 21.44
C SER A 314 -9.01 -3.35 22.25
N CYS A 315 -7.88 -3.61 22.89
CA CYS A 315 -7.02 -2.61 23.50
C CYS A 315 -5.68 -2.63 22.78
N ASP A 316 -5.24 -1.49 22.27
CA ASP A 316 -3.94 -1.34 21.65
C ASP A 316 -3.09 -0.29 22.35
N ALA A 317 -1.78 -0.48 22.29
CA ALA A 317 -0.81 0.44 22.83
C ALA A 317 0.43 0.53 21.91
N ALA A 318 1.00 1.72 21.82
CA ALA A 318 2.27 1.96 21.13
C ALA A 318 3.06 3.02 21.90
N PHE A 319 4.27 2.65 22.32
CA PHE A 319 5.18 3.49 23.08
C PHE A 319 6.54 3.59 22.41
N CYS A 320 7.15 4.77 22.48
CA CYS A 320 8.55 5.00 22.10
C CYS A 320 9.31 5.49 23.34
N ILE A 321 10.17 4.64 23.90
CA ILE A 321 10.92 4.91 25.11
C ILE A 321 12.42 4.76 24.79
N ARG A 322 13.19 5.85 24.85
CA ARG A 322 14.64 5.87 24.60
C ARG A 322 15.02 5.23 23.26
N GLY A 323 14.20 5.42 22.22
CA GLY A 323 14.46 4.86 20.89
C GLY A 323 14.04 3.41 20.68
N VAL A 324 13.44 2.77 21.69
CA VAL A 324 12.79 1.47 21.59
C VAL A 324 11.29 1.69 21.38
N ASN A 325 10.75 1.18 20.29
CA ASN A 325 9.31 1.13 20.06
C ASN A 325 8.77 -0.21 20.58
N VAL A 326 7.76 -0.14 21.43
CA VAL A 326 7.01 -1.32 21.92
C VAL A 326 5.55 -1.09 21.57
N TYR A 327 4.93 -2.07 20.94
CA TYR A 327 3.56 -1.95 20.48
C TYR A 327 2.83 -3.29 20.58
N GLY A 328 1.51 -3.22 20.66
CA GLY A 328 0.68 -4.42 20.64
C GLY A 328 -0.79 -4.10 20.60
N GLU A 329 -1.57 -5.11 20.31
CA GLU A 329 -3.04 -5.10 20.37
C GLU A 329 -3.51 -6.45 20.89
N ALA A 330 -4.41 -6.41 21.87
CA ALA A 330 -5.16 -7.57 22.35
C ALA A 330 -6.64 -7.37 22.05
N LEU A 331 -7.28 -8.34 21.42
CA LEU A 331 -8.68 -8.33 21.04
C LEU A 331 -9.41 -9.48 21.69
N TYR A 332 -10.54 -9.21 22.32
CA TYR A 332 -11.49 -10.20 22.77
C TYR A 332 -12.65 -10.33 21.77
N ASP A 333 -12.82 -11.52 21.21
CA ASP A 333 -13.94 -11.87 20.34
C ASP A 333 -15.05 -12.49 21.20
N TRP A 334 -16.14 -11.77 21.37
CA TRP A 334 -17.28 -12.18 22.20
C TRP A 334 -18.04 -13.38 21.61
N GLY A 335 -18.00 -13.53 20.27
CA GLY A 335 -18.68 -14.64 19.60
C GLY A 335 -17.97 -15.97 19.78
N TYR A 336 -16.64 -15.97 19.71
CA TYR A 336 -15.81 -17.16 19.90
C TYR A 336 -15.26 -17.29 21.31
N GLN A 337 -15.49 -16.31 22.18
CA GLN A 337 -15.03 -16.26 23.59
C GLN A 337 -13.52 -16.50 23.71
N ASN A 338 -12.73 -15.89 22.84
CA ASN A 338 -11.29 -16.04 22.84
C ASN A 338 -10.54 -14.72 22.64
N ILE A 339 -9.24 -14.76 22.94
CA ILE A 339 -8.35 -13.61 22.84
C ILE A 339 -7.45 -13.79 21.62
N HIS A 340 -7.35 -12.76 20.78
CA HIS A 340 -6.33 -12.59 19.75
C HIS A 340 -5.32 -11.57 20.25
N ALA A 341 -4.05 -11.78 19.96
CA ALA A 341 -3.02 -10.85 20.36
C ALA A 341 -1.91 -10.72 19.30
N VAL A 342 -1.40 -9.51 19.18
CA VAL A 342 -0.18 -9.19 18.42
C VAL A 342 0.65 -8.27 19.31
N ALA A 343 1.93 -8.57 19.48
CA ALA A 343 2.87 -7.74 20.20
C ALA A 343 4.22 -7.70 19.49
N GLY A 344 4.86 -6.55 19.47
CA GLY A 344 6.14 -6.39 18.82
C GLY A 344 6.97 -5.27 19.41
N THR A 345 8.22 -5.27 19.02
CA THR A 345 9.19 -4.23 19.35
C THR A 345 10.11 -3.99 18.17
N ASP A 346 10.55 -2.76 18.00
CA ASP A 346 11.66 -2.41 17.13
C ASP A 346 12.60 -1.42 17.83
N PHE A 347 13.88 -1.59 17.62
CA PHE A 347 14.91 -0.79 18.27
C PHE A 347 16.20 -0.72 17.44
N LYS A 348 16.98 0.33 17.67
CA LYS A 348 18.30 0.51 17.11
C LYS A 348 19.34 0.01 18.10
N ILE A 349 20.24 -0.88 17.65
CA ILE A 349 21.43 -1.27 18.40
C ILE A 349 22.54 -0.25 18.17
N SER A 350 22.63 0.25 16.94
CA SER A 350 23.59 1.31 16.53
C SER A 350 22.97 2.16 15.41
N GLU A 351 23.69 3.17 14.95
CA GLU A 351 23.24 4.02 13.84
C GLU A 351 23.00 3.24 12.53
N ILE A 352 23.63 2.09 12.38
CA ILE A 352 23.56 1.26 11.18
C ILE A 352 22.84 -0.08 11.40
N VAL A 353 22.51 -0.46 12.64
CA VAL A 353 21.87 -1.75 12.94
C VAL A 353 20.53 -1.51 13.63
N ARG A 354 19.47 -2.05 13.04
CA ARG A 354 18.10 -2.02 13.56
C ARG A 354 17.51 -3.42 13.61
N MET A 355 16.79 -3.73 14.67
CA MET A 355 16.14 -5.03 14.86
C MET A 355 14.66 -4.84 15.17
N ALA A 356 13.85 -5.84 14.81
CA ALA A 356 12.45 -5.93 15.19
C ALA A 356 12.06 -7.37 15.49
N ALA A 357 11.10 -7.52 16.40
CA ALA A 357 10.47 -8.78 16.74
C ALA A 357 8.95 -8.62 16.80
N LEU A 358 8.20 -9.64 16.38
CA LEU A 358 6.74 -9.66 16.40
C LEU A 358 6.25 -11.05 16.79
N VAL A 359 5.29 -11.11 17.71
CA VAL A 359 4.59 -12.32 18.10
C VAL A 359 3.11 -12.18 17.75
N ARG A 360 2.50 -13.25 17.23
CA ARG A 360 1.10 -13.33 16.83
C ARG A 360 0.43 -14.52 17.50
N TYR A 361 -0.73 -14.28 18.10
CA TYR A 361 -1.59 -15.30 18.65
C TYR A 361 -3.03 -15.07 18.15
N LEU A 362 -3.47 -15.82 17.14
CA LEU A 362 -4.77 -15.71 16.50
C LEU A 362 -5.43 -17.09 16.51
N PRO A 363 -6.11 -17.49 17.60
CA PRO A 363 -6.61 -18.85 17.79
C PRO A 363 -7.78 -19.20 16.87
N THR A 364 -8.52 -18.20 16.37
CA THR A 364 -9.63 -18.39 15.43
C THR A 364 -9.46 -17.50 14.19
N ARG A 365 -10.20 -17.81 13.15
CA ARG A 365 -10.23 -17.02 11.93
C ARG A 365 -10.78 -15.62 12.22
N SER A 366 -10.06 -14.59 11.80
CA SER A 366 -10.51 -13.20 11.81
C SER A 366 -10.70 -12.69 10.39
N GLU A 367 -11.37 -11.54 10.20
CA GLU A 367 -11.62 -10.97 8.87
C GLU A 367 -10.32 -10.93 8.02
N GLY A 368 -10.29 -11.74 6.96
CA GLY A 368 -9.17 -11.79 6.02
C GLY A 368 -7.91 -12.55 6.49
N THR A 369 -7.90 -13.10 7.73
CA THR A 369 -6.72 -13.78 8.29
C THR A 369 -7.08 -15.17 8.81
N ALA A 370 -6.25 -16.16 8.45
CA ALA A 370 -6.38 -17.52 8.97
C ALA A 370 -5.97 -17.58 10.46
N ALA A 371 -6.58 -18.48 11.21
CA ALA A 371 -6.17 -18.81 12.57
C ALA A 371 -4.71 -19.27 12.58
N GLN A 372 -3.85 -18.62 13.38
CA GLN A 372 -2.41 -18.86 13.36
C GLN A 372 -1.69 -18.36 14.61
N HIS A 373 -0.61 -19.00 14.95
CA HIS A 373 0.39 -18.54 15.91
C HIS A 373 1.72 -18.35 15.19
N GLY A 374 2.43 -17.28 15.48
CA GLY A 374 3.67 -17.05 14.78
C GLY A 374 4.62 -16.08 15.48
N VAL A 375 5.89 -16.21 15.13
CA VAL A 375 6.97 -15.33 15.57
C VAL A 375 7.74 -14.87 14.34
N ALA A 376 8.00 -13.58 14.26
CA ALA A 376 8.85 -13.00 13.23
C ALA A 376 9.98 -12.19 13.86
N LEU A 377 11.15 -12.27 13.28
CA LEU A 377 12.35 -11.53 13.66
C LEU A 377 12.93 -10.88 12.40
N SER A 378 13.40 -9.66 12.52
CA SER A 378 14.09 -8.98 11.43
C SER A 378 15.27 -8.18 11.93
N ALA A 379 16.36 -8.18 11.16
CA ALA A 379 17.53 -7.36 11.40
C ALA A 379 17.92 -6.64 10.09
N ALA A 380 18.11 -5.33 10.17
CA ALA A 380 18.61 -4.52 9.06
C ALA A 380 19.97 -3.93 9.43
N PHE A 381 20.87 -3.88 8.46
CA PHE A 381 22.17 -3.24 8.62
C PHE A 381 22.43 -2.26 7.46
N GLY A 382 23.18 -1.23 7.75
CA GLY A 382 23.47 -0.16 6.81
C GLY A 382 22.28 0.78 6.59
N THR A 383 22.56 1.91 5.96
CA THR A 383 21.59 2.88 5.49
C THR A 383 21.69 2.99 3.98
N GLN A 384 20.80 3.74 3.35
CA GLN A 384 20.86 3.98 1.90
C GLN A 384 22.15 4.71 1.45
N GLN A 385 22.83 5.37 2.36
CA GLN A 385 24.09 6.06 2.08
C GLN A 385 25.29 5.13 2.17
N ASN A 386 25.15 4.00 2.85
CA ASN A 386 26.21 3.02 2.97
C ASN A 386 26.41 2.27 1.65
N ARG A 387 27.65 1.91 1.36
CA ARG A 387 28.00 1.07 0.20
C ARG A 387 27.32 -0.30 0.27
N HIS A 388 27.20 -0.86 1.47
CA HIS A 388 26.49 -2.09 1.75
C HIS A 388 25.33 -1.83 2.68
N ALA A 389 24.16 -2.36 2.34
CA ALA A 389 22.99 -2.39 3.20
C ALA A 389 22.26 -3.73 3.00
N GLY A 390 21.63 -4.24 4.03
CA GLY A 390 20.92 -5.49 3.92
C GLY A 390 19.90 -5.70 5.02
N VAL A 391 19.04 -6.67 4.79
CA VAL A 391 17.99 -7.08 5.72
C VAL A 391 17.94 -8.60 5.76
N LEU A 392 17.80 -9.15 6.95
CA LEU A 392 17.50 -10.56 7.18
C LEU A 392 16.22 -10.65 7.99
N THR A 393 15.26 -11.43 7.52
CA THR A 393 13.97 -11.64 8.20
C THR A 393 13.63 -13.12 8.25
N ALA A 394 13.23 -13.59 9.42
CA ALA A 394 12.72 -14.94 9.65
C ALA A 394 11.28 -14.84 10.19
N ASP A 395 10.36 -15.61 9.63
CA ASP A 395 8.96 -15.66 10.03
C ASP A 395 8.49 -17.12 10.10
N VAL A 396 8.09 -17.56 11.29
CA VAL A 396 7.58 -18.91 11.53
C VAL A 396 6.13 -18.83 11.96
N VAL A 397 5.27 -19.55 11.27
CA VAL A 397 3.82 -19.57 11.48
C VAL A 397 3.32 -21.00 11.59
N ARG A 398 2.58 -21.29 12.64
CA ARG A 398 1.75 -22.48 12.79
C ARG A 398 0.29 -22.09 12.54
N TYR A 399 -0.34 -22.70 11.57
CA TYR A 399 -1.78 -22.56 11.34
C TYR A 399 -2.55 -23.46 12.30
N VAL A 400 -3.61 -22.94 12.90
CA VAL A 400 -4.47 -23.68 13.83
C VAL A 400 -5.30 -24.71 13.08
N GLU A 401 -5.88 -24.29 11.94
CA GLU A 401 -6.60 -25.18 11.05
C GLU A 401 -5.62 -25.83 10.06
N PRO A 402 -5.64 -27.17 9.90
CA PRO A 402 -4.80 -27.84 8.92
C PRO A 402 -5.06 -27.30 7.51
N LYS A 403 -4.00 -26.95 6.79
CA LYS A 403 -4.07 -26.55 5.37
C LYS A 403 -4.26 -27.75 4.43
N ASP A 404 -3.88 -28.92 4.92
CA ASP A 404 -4.06 -30.20 4.28
C ASP A 404 -4.52 -31.20 5.34
N LYS A 405 -5.60 -31.95 5.06
CA LYS A 405 -6.17 -32.94 5.99
C LYS A 405 -5.24 -34.11 6.28
N SER A 406 -4.28 -34.35 5.39
CA SER A 406 -3.26 -35.40 5.56
C SER A 406 -2.15 -35.02 6.54
N VAL A 407 -2.04 -33.72 6.91
CA VAL A 407 -0.96 -33.19 7.76
C VAL A 407 -1.54 -32.61 9.04
N PRO A 408 -1.28 -33.20 10.22
CA PRO A 408 -1.89 -32.78 11.49
C PRO A 408 -1.45 -31.37 11.92
N HIS A 409 -0.27 -30.92 11.50
CA HIS A 409 0.28 -29.61 11.85
C HIS A 409 0.77 -28.87 10.59
N SER A 410 0.13 -27.74 10.30
CA SER A 410 0.50 -26.89 9.18
C SER A 410 1.45 -25.77 9.67
N ILE A 411 2.76 -25.99 9.48
CA ILE A 411 3.81 -25.02 9.84
C ILE A 411 4.43 -24.47 8.57
N GLN A 412 4.63 -23.14 8.55
CA GLN A 412 5.39 -22.47 7.51
C GLN A 412 6.51 -21.67 8.15
N ALA A 413 7.72 -21.84 7.65
CA ALA A 413 8.86 -20.96 7.93
C ALA A 413 9.24 -20.22 6.66
N LYS A 414 9.50 -18.93 6.77
CA LYS A 414 10.01 -18.07 5.69
C LYS A 414 11.28 -17.40 6.17
N LEU A 415 12.35 -17.53 5.40
CA LEU A 415 13.60 -16.79 5.55
C LEU A 415 13.75 -15.87 4.34
N LEU A 416 14.03 -14.59 4.58
CA LEU A 416 14.25 -13.59 3.55
C LEU A 416 15.55 -12.86 3.84
N GLY A 417 16.44 -12.82 2.86
CA GLY A 417 17.66 -12.03 2.89
C GLY A 417 17.70 -11.09 1.68
N ASP A 418 17.86 -9.81 1.93
CA ASP A 418 18.12 -8.78 0.93
C ASP A 418 19.48 -8.17 1.19
N TRP A 419 20.28 -8.02 0.15
CA TRP A 419 21.56 -7.32 0.21
C TRP A 419 21.69 -6.37 -0.96
N LYS A 420 21.95 -5.10 -0.66
CA LYS A 420 22.18 -4.03 -1.62
C LYS A 420 23.64 -3.62 -1.58
N PHE A 421 24.25 -3.52 -2.76
CA PHE A 421 25.61 -3.05 -2.96
C PHE A 421 25.62 -1.89 -3.95
N LYS A 422 26.12 -0.73 -3.51
CA LYS A 422 26.38 0.41 -4.38
C LYS A 422 27.80 0.27 -4.94
N VAL A 423 27.90 0.05 -6.24
CA VAL A 423 29.19 -0.01 -6.91
C VAL A 423 29.79 1.39 -6.97
N ASP A 424 28.99 2.35 -7.43
CA ASP A 424 29.30 3.78 -7.51
C ASP A 424 28.02 4.63 -7.38
N GLU A 425 28.05 5.89 -7.82
CA GLU A 425 26.90 6.81 -7.79
C GLU A 425 25.78 6.42 -8.75
N HIS A 426 26.09 5.65 -9.80
CA HIS A 426 25.18 5.27 -10.87
C HIS A 426 24.70 3.83 -10.78
N TRP A 427 25.55 2.92 -10.30
CA TRP A 427 25.30 1.48 -10.29
C TRP A 427 24.93 0.95 -8.92
N ASP A 428 23.77 0.31 -8.86
CA ASP A 428 23.31 -0.47 -7.71
C ASP A 428 23.12 -1.94 -8.10
N ILE A 429 23.58 -2.86 -7.25
CA ILE A 429 23.30 -4.29 -7.34
C ILE A 429 22.48 -4.68 -6.12
N LYS A 430 21.40 -5.45 -6.32
CA LYS A 430 20.61 -6.00 -5.23
C LYS A 430 20.43 -7.50 -5.43
N LEU A 431 20.76 -8.26 -4.38
CA LEU A 431 20.56 -9.70 -4.32
C LEU A 431 19.48 -10.00 -3.29
N ARG A 432 18.57 -10.90 -3.62
CA ARG A 432 17.53 -11.39 -2.74
C ARG A 432 17.52 -12.91 -2.74
N LEU A 433 17.49 -13.49 -1.54
CA LEU A 433 17.21 -14.90 -1.30
C LEU A 433 15.94 -15.00 -0.45
N SER A 434 14.96 -15.76 -0.91
CA SER A 434 13.77 -16.07 -0.13
C SER A 434 13.57 -17.58 -0.09
N GLU A 435 13.65 -18.14 1.09
CA GLU A 435 13.35 -19.55 1.35
C GLU A 435 12.01 -19.68 2.06
N ARG A 436 11.17 -20.61 1.60
CA ARG A 436 9.90 -20.92 2.25
C ARG A 436 9.77 -22.42 2.44
N LEU A 437 9.69 -22.84 3.68
CA LEU A 437 9.48 -24.22 4.09
C LEU A 437 8.04 -24.42 4.54
N ARG A 438 7.43 -25.53 4.16
CA ARG A 438 6.05 -25.89 4.55
C ARG A 438 5.96 -27.36 4.89
N THR A 439 5.07 -27.70 5.81
CA THR A 439 4.73 -29.10 6.12
C THR A 439 3.64 -29.69 5.20
N TRP A 440 3.04 -28.88 4.32
CA TRP A 440 1.98 -29.26 3.39
C TRP A 440 2.24 -28.73 1.97
N GLY A 441 1.67 -29.42 0.96
CA GLY A 441 1.86 -29.07 -0.45
C GLY A 441 3.33 -29.23 -0.86
N TYR A 442 3.92 -28.20 -1.45
CA TYR A 442 5.38 -28.22 -1.67
C TYR A 442 6.11 -27.97 -0.34
N HIS A 443 7.20 -28.74 -0.11
CA HIS A 443 7.94 -28.65 1.15
C HIS A 443 8.90 -27.47 1.21
N PHE A 444 9.48 -27.09 0.09
CA PHE A 444 10.38 -25.94 0.00
C PHE A 444 10.09 -25.12 -1.26
N ARG A 445 10.42 -23.84 -1.20
CA ARG A 445 10.41 -22.92 -2.33
C ARG A 445 11.54 -21.92 -2.12
N THR A 446 12.58 -22.05 -2.92
CA THR A 446 13.76 -21.19 -2.94
C THR A 446 13.66 -20.23 -4.10
N ASP A 447 13.74 -18.94 -3.84
CA ASP A 447 13.68 -17.85 -4.82
C ASP A 447 14.96 -17.04 -4.71
N LEU A 448 15.78 -17.03 -5.77
CA LEU A 448 17.01 -16.26 -5.86
C LEU A 448 16.86 -15.20 -6.93
N ARG A 449 17.06 -13.93 -6.57
CA ARG A 449 16.91 -12.79 -7.47
C ARG A 449 18.13 -11.88 -7.43
N ALA A 450 18.55 -11.46 -8.63
CA ALA A 450 19.56 -10.43 -8.82
C ALA A 450 18.97 -9.28 -9.64
N ASP A 451 19.06 -8.07 -9.10
CA ASP A 451 18.70 -6.83 -9.78
C ASP A 451 19.96 -5.99 -9.97
N VAL A 452 20.21 -5.53 -11.18
CA VAL A 452 21.25 -4.56 -11.50
C VAL A 452 20.58 -3.31 -12.04
N SER A 453 20.94 -2.17 -11.50
CA SER A 453 20.35 -0.89 -11.86
C SER A 453 21.44 0.13 -12.17
N TYR A 454 21.28 0.82 -13.29
CA TYR A 454 22.08 1.98 -13.68
C TYR A 454 21.19 3.20 -13.80
N VAL A 455 21.57 4.31 -13.17
CA VAL A 455 20.85 5.58 -13.23
C VAL A 455 21.85 6.70 -13.48
N SER A 456 21.79 7.29 -14.66
CA SER A 456 22.53 8.51 -15.03
C SER A 456 21.64 9.34 -15.94
N GLU A 457 21.17 10.48 -15.46
CA GLU A 457 20.22 11.31 -16.20
C GLU A 457 20.72 11.62 -17.62
N PRO A 458 19.87 11.46 -18.65
CA PRO A 458 18.45 11.09 -18.61
C PRO A 458 18.18 9.57 -18.68
N TRP A 459 19.18 8.72 -18.56
CA TRP A 459 19.11 7.29 -18.81
C TRP A 459 18.91 6.46 -17.54
N VAL A 460 18.09 5.43 -17.66
CA VAL A 460 17.84 4.41 -16.63
C VAL A 460 17.91 3.04 -17.29
N LEU A 461 18.73 2.14 -16.71
CA LEU A 461 18.79 0.76 -17.15
C LEU A 461 18.52 -0.13 -15.93
N ASN A 462 17.66 -1.13 -16.09
CA ASN A 462 17.38 -2.12 -15.08
C ASN A 462 17.43 -3.52 -15.70
N MET A 463 18.16 -4.40 -15.06
CA MET A 463 18.21 -5.82 -15.41
C MET A 463 17.78 -6.64 -14.21
N ARG A 464 16.95 -7.65 -14.41
CA ARG A 464 16.59 -8.63 -13.40
C ARG A 464 16.81 -10.03 -13.92
N MET A 465 17.34 -10.87 -13.04
CA MET A 465 17.36 -12.32 -13.16
C MET A 465 16.72 -12.92 -11.92
N ASN A 466 15.78 -13.80 -12.09
CA ASN A 466 15.11 -14.51 -11.00
C ASN A 466 15.05 -15.99 -11.33
N ALA A 467 15.59 -16.82 -10.46
CA ALA A 467 15.53 -18.27 -10.51
C ALA A 467 14.78 -18.79 -9.27
N LEU A 468 13.89 -19.73 -9.49
CA LEU A 468 13.04 -20.29 -8.46
C LEU A 468 13.06 -21.82 -8.55
N TRP A 469 13.14 -22.48 -7.40
CA TRP A 469 13.06 -23.93 -7.23
C TRP A 469 11.93 -24.25 -6.26
N CYS A 470 10.97 -25.03 -6.70
CA CYS A 470 9.85 -25.48 -5.88
C CYS A 470 9.43 -26.89 -6.33
N VAL A 471 8.40 -27.02 -7.16
CA VAL A 471 8.00 -28.31 -7.78
C VAL A 471 8.93 -28.63 -8.95
N HIS A 472 9.20 -27.61 -9.77
CA HIS A 472 10.17 -27.62 -10.86
C HIS A 472 11.05 -26.37 -10.74
N THR A 473 11.70 -25.99 -11.82
CA THR A 473 12.50 -24.78 -11.89
C THR A 473 11.74 -23.69 -12.63
N GLY A 474 11.65 -22.52 -12.02
CA GLY A 474 11.14 -21.31 -12.66
C GLY A 474 12.29 -20.34 -12.96
N PHE A 475 12.25 -19.66 -14.10
CA PHE A 475 13.21 -18.62 -14.46
C PHE A 475 12.51 -17.45 -15.14
N VAL A 476 12.87 -16.23 -14.74
CA VAL A 476 12.45 -14.99 -15.41
C VAL A 476 13.67 -14.07 -15.52
N SER A 477 13.88 -13.51 -16.70
CA SER A 477 14.87 -12.46 -16.90
C SER A 477 14.30 -11.35 -17.78
N TYR A 478 14.65 -10.10 -17.46
CA TYR A 478 14.28 -8.96 -18.28
C TYR A 478 15.32 -7.86 -18.26
N LEU A 479 15.31 -7.07 -19.31
CA LEU A 479 15.99 -5.80 -19.44
C LEU A 479 14.95 -4.69 -19.61
N GLU A 480 15.13 -3.59 -18.88
CA GLU A 480 14.31 -2.38 -18.98
C GLU A 480 15.23 -1.19 -19.23
N GLU A 481 15.00 -0.52 -20.32
CA GLU A 481 15.67 0.72 -20.70
C GLU A 481 14.71 1.90 -20.57
N GLY A 482 15.14 2.97 -19.94
CA GLY A 482 14.34 4.16 -19.73
C GLY A 482 15.08 5.43 -20.13
N ARG A 483 14.35 6.35 -20.71
CA ARG A 483 14.79 7.74 -20.86
C ARG A 483 13.82 8.63 -20.12
N LYS A 484 14.35 9.47 -19.25
CA LYS A 484 13.59 10.30 -18.34
C LYS A 484 14.07 11.74 -18.42
N THR A 485 13.14 12.62 -18.75
CA THR A 485 13.30 14.07 -18.73
C THR A 485 12.21 14.67 -17.85
N SER A 486 12.18 15.96 -17.64
CA SER A 486 11.14 16.63 -16.83
C SER A 486 9.75 16.64 -17.43
N SER A 487 9.66 16.65 -18.74
CA SER A 487 8.37 16.71 -19.44
C SER A 487 7.91 15.34 -19.90
N MET A 488 8.82 14.37 -20.03
CA MET A 488 8.53 13.07 -20.63
C MET A 488 9.35 11.96 -19.98
N SER A 489 8.74 10.79 -19.82
CA SER A 489 9.44 9.54 -19.55
C SER A 489 9.01 8.46 -20.53
N ILE A 490 9.94 7.63 -20.97
CA ILE A 490 9.67 6.44 -21.77
C ILE A 490 10.50 5.29 -21.19
N TYR A 491 9.87 4.15 -20.98
CA TYR A 491 10.51 2.92 -20.56
C TYR A 491 10.13 1.80 -21.51
N LEU A 492 11.12 1.05 -21.97
CA LEU A 492 10.97 -0.13 -22.79
C LEU A 492 11.45 -1.34 -21.98
N ARG A 493 10.67 -2.38 -21.94
CA ARG A 493 11.03 -3.62 -21.24
C ARG A 493 10.85 -4.81 -22.17
N GLN A 494 11.80 -5.74 -22.11
CA GLN A 494 11.70 -7.02 -22.79
C GLN A 494 12.27 -8.12 -21.88
N GLY A 495 11.69 -9.30 -21.97
CA GLY A 495 12.11 -10.40 -21.11
C GLY A 495 11.58 -11.74 -21.56
N ILE A 496 12.08 -12.78 -20.91
CA ILE A 496 11.70 -14.18 -21.11
C ILE A 496 11.27 -14.80 -19.78
N PHE A 497 10.42 -15.80 -19.85
CA PHE A 497 10.03 -16.61 -18.71
C PHE A 497 9.93 -18.08 -19.08
N LEU A 498 10.41 -18.93 -18.16
CA LEU A 498 10.44 -20.38 -18.27
C LEU A 498 9.91 -20.92 -16.94
N VAL A 499 8.62 -21.21 -16.86
CA VAL A 499 7.94 -21.61 -15.62
C VAL A 499 6.97 -22.75 -15.94
N ASP A 500 7.28 -23.96 -15.54
CA ASP A 500 6.58 -25.14 -15.98
C ASP A 500 5.35 -25.49 -15.14
N ASP A 501 5.30 -25.10 -13.85
CA ASP A 501 4.15 -25.36 -12.98
C ASP A 501 3.61 -24.07 -12.37
N TRP A 502 2.31 -24.09 -11.99
CA TRP A 502 1.68 -22.95 -11.32
C TRP A 502 2.32 -22.64 -9.95
N GLU A 503 2.82 -23.66 -9.26
CA GLU A 503 3.50 -23.47 -7.97
C GLU A 503 4.85 -22.75 -8.12
N ASP A 504 5.47 -22.84 -9.31
CA ASP A 504 6.74 -22.19 -9.64
C ASP A 504 6.58 -20.77 -10.21
N ARG A 505 5.33 -20.24 -10.28
CA ARG A 505 5.07 -18.91 -10.84
C ARG A 505 5.89 -17.82 -10.15
N ILE A 506 6.40 -16.89 -10.94
CA ILE A 506 7.19 -15.75 -10.49
C ILE A 506 6.39 -14.47 -10.72
N TYR A 507 6.27 -13.64 -9.69
CA TYR A 507 5.61 -12.34 -9.80
C TYR A 507 6.62 -11.28 -10.19
N VAL A 508 6.25 -10.44 -11.15
CA VAL A 508 7.11 -9.37 -11.67
C VAL A 508 6.34 -8.07 -11.66
N TYR A 509 6.85 -7.07 -10.94
CA TYR A 509 6.28 -5.73 -11.02
C TYR A 509 6.49 -5.11 -12.41
N GLU A 510 5.43 -4.56 -12.97
CA GLU A 510 5.45 -3.79 -14.21
C GLU A 510 5.03 -2.35 -13.95
N ARG A 511 5.75 -1.41 -14.57
CA ARG A 511 5.38 0.01 -14.52
C ARG A 511 4.01 0.22 -15.12
N ASP A 512 3.24 1.10 -14.49
CA ASP A 512 1.89 1.46 -14.95
C ASP A 512 1.59 2.94 -14.63
N ALA A 513 0.49 3.47 -15.15
CA ALA A 513 0.03 4.80 -14.84
C ALA A 513 -0.40 4.94 -13.36
N PRO A 514 -0.33 6.14 -12.75
CA PRO A 514 -0.75 6.39 -11.37
C PRO A 514 -2.15 5.86 -11.05
N GLY A 515 -2.31 5.26 -9.87
CA GLY A 515 -3.54 4.58 -9.47
C GLY A 515 -3.80 3.25 -10.20
N SER A 516 -2.79 2.72 -10.87
CA SER A 516 -2.75 1.37 -11.44
C SER A 516 -1.47 0.70 -10.99
N PHE A 517 -1.58 -0.42 -10.29
CA PHE A 517 -0.44 -1.20 -9.82
C PHE A 517 -0.51 -2.60 -10.41
N ASN A 518 0.52 -3.01 -11.14
CA ASN A 518 0.50 -4.25 -11.90
C ASN A 518 1.66 -5.17 -11.51
N VAL A 519 1.30 -6.36 -11.01
CA VAL A 519 2.25 -7.42 -10.65
C VAL A 519 1.76 -8.74 -11.23
N PRO A 520 1.92 -8.96 -12.55
CA PRO A 520 1.52 -10.21 -13.18
C PRO A 520 2.33 -11.40 -12.68
N ALA A 521 1.66 -12.56 -12.61
CA ALA A 521 2.31 -13.85 -12.44
C ALA A 521 2.82 -14.34 -13.79
N MET A 522 4.13 -14.57 -13.89
CA MET A 522 4.76 -15.24 -15.02
C MET A 522 4.59 -16.75 -14.85
N TYR A 523 3.94 -17.38 -15.83
CA TYR A 523 3.58 -18.78 -15.83
C TYR A 523 3.55 -19.31 -17.26
N GLY A 524 4.08 -20.50 -17.50
CA GLY A 524 4.33 -21.07 -18.81
C GLY A 524 5.74 -20.70 -19.32
N ARG A 525 6.00 -20.94 -20.60
CA ARG A 525 7.24 -20.56 -21.28
C ARG A 525 6.94 -19.58 -22.38
N GLY A 526 7.70 -18.50 -22.43
CA GLY A 526 7.46 -17.46 -23.42
C GLY A 526 8.34 -16.23 -23.24
N TRP A 527 7.89 -15.15 -23.85
CA TRP A 527 8.53 -13.84 -23.78
C TRP A 527 7.51 -12.74 -23.57
N PHE A 528 7.97 -11.62 -23.09
CA PHE A 528 7.13 -10.44 -22.94
C PHE A 528 7.90 -9.19 -23.33
N ALA A 529 7.15 -8.21 -23.84
CA ALA A 529 7.66 -6.88 -24.13
C ALA A 529 6.63 -5.84 -23.72
N GLY A 530 7.10 -4.68 -23.31
CA GLY A 530 6.23 -3.57 -22.91
C GLY A 530 6.89 -2.22 -23.10
N ALA A 531 6.05 -1.22 -23.28
CA ALA A 531 6.44 0.18 -23.32
C ALA A 531 5.52 0.99 -22.41
N VAL A 532 6.09 1.88 -21.62
CA VAL A 532 5.34 2.84 -20.79
C VAL A 532 5.87 4.23 -21.11
N ALA A 533 4.98 5.15 -21.39
CA ALA A 533 5.31 6.53 -21.66
C ALA A 533 4.46 7.47 -20.80
N SER A 534 5.05 8.55 -20.31
CA SER A 534 4.32 9.67 -19.73
C SER A 534 4.78 10.98 -20.34
N VAL A 535 3.83 11.89 -20.57
CA VAL A 535 4.09 13.21 -21.16
C VAL A 535 3.33 14.26 -20.35
N ARG A 536 4.04 15.28 -19.87
CA ARG A 536 3.47 16.48 -19.27
C ARG A 536 3.17 17.48 -20.37
N ILE A 537 1.88 17.67 -20.68
CA ILE A 537 1.43 18.66 -21.68
C ILE A 537 1.63 20.08 -21.15
N ASN A 538 1.22 20.32 -19.90
CA ASN A 538 1.37 21.58 -19.21
C ASN A 538 1.51 21.35 -17.69
N ARG A 539 1.43 22.40 -16.88
CA ARG A 539 1.52 22.28 -15.41
C ARG A 539 0.38 21.48 -14.79
N THR A 540 -0.76 21.38 -15.46
CA THR A 540 -1.98 20.76 -14.95
C THR A 540 -2.27 19.39 -15.55
N ILE A 541 -1.85 19.11 -16.79
CA ILE A 541 -2.24 17.91 -17.54
C ILE A 541 -1.01 17.01 -17.81
N ARG A 542 -1.15 15.73 -17.45
CA ARG A 542 -0.21 14.67 -17.79
C ARG A 542 -0.94 13.50 -18.45
N LEU A 543 -0.36 13.00 -19.53
CA LEU A 543 -0.83 11.81 -20.25
C LEU A 543 0.08 10.63 -19.94
N TYR A 544 -0.53 9.45 -19.85
CA TYR A 544 0.16 8.17 -19.70
C TYR A 544 -0.33 7.20 -20.77
N ALA A 545 0.60 6.43 -21.32
CA ALA A 545 0.30 5.36 -22.25
C ALA A 545 1.12 4.13 -21.87
N ARG A 546 0.51 2.95 -21.91
CA ARG A 546 1.19 1.67 -21.75
C ARG A 546 0.76 0.71 -22.84
N ALA A 547 1.72 0.03 -23.45
CA ALA A 547 1.49 -1.08 -24.34
C ALA A 547 2.29 -2.28 -23.84
N SER A 548 1.69 -3.46 -23.77
CA SER A 548 2.38 -4.68 -23.38
C SER A 548 1.90 -5.87 -24.19
N TYR A 549 2.80 -6.81 -24.44
CA TYR A 549 2.52 -8.06 -25.13
C TYR A 549 3.22 -9.21 -24.40
N THR A 550 2.50 -10.33 -24.23
CA THR A 550 3.06 -11.59 -23.70
C THR A 550 2.77 -12.69 -24.70
N GLY A 551 3.83 -13.26 -25.26
CA GLY A 551 3.77 -14.40 -26.20
C GLY A 551 4.06 -15.70 -25.45
N TYR A 552 3.21 -16.70 -25.61
CA TYR A 552 3.38 -18.02 -25.01
C TYR A 552 3.83 -19.05 -26.04
N GLN A 553 4.91 -19.75 -25.77
CA GLN A 553 5.36 -20.90 -26.55
C GLN A 553 4.77 -22.21 -25.99
N PHE A 554 4.63 -22.27 -24.66
CA PHE A 554 4.11 -23.43 -23.95
C PHE A 554 3.34 -22.99 -22.71
N MET A 555 2.20 -23.65 -22.43
CA MET A 555 1.39 -23.49 -21.22
C MET A 555 1.09 -24.86 -20.63
N PRO A 556 1.54 -25.16 -19.40
CA PRO A 556 1.20 -26.42 -18.72
C PRO A 556 -0.31 -26.49 -18.46
N ARG A 557 -0.90 -27.71 -18.60
CA ARG A 557 -2.31 -28.01 -18.32
C ARG A 557 -3.35 -27.27 -19.16
N GLU A 558 -2.96 -26.42 -20.10
CA GLU A 558 -3.89 -25.70 -20.98
C GLU A 558 -3.54 -25.92 -22.45
N LYS A 559 -4.56 -25.95 -23.32
CA LYS A 559 -4.33 -25.88 -24.76
C LYS A 559 -3.70 -24.50 -25.06
N ARG A 560 -2.82 -24.49 -26.06
CA ARG A 560 -2.06 -23.31 -26.54
C ARG A 560 -2.90 -22.03 -26.47
N LYS A 561 -2.55 -21.11 -25.58
CA LYS A 561 -3.19 -19.79 -25.49
C LYS A 561 -2.55 -18.86 -26.53
N PRO A 562 -3.35 -18.03 -27.20
CA PRO A 562 -2.83 -16.94 -28.00
C PRO A 562 -2.08 -15.96 -27.11
N GLY A 563 -1.17 -15.18 -27.69
CA GLY A 563 -0.53 -14.08 -27.00
C GLY A 563 -1.55 -13.08 -26.43
N LYS A 564 -1.18 -12.39 -25.38
CA LYS A 564 -1.99 -11.35 -24.77
C LYS A 564 -1.39 -9.98 -25.07
N ALA A 565 -2.16 -9.08 -25.64
CA ALA A 565 -1.81 -7.66 -25.77
C ALA A 565 -2.66 -6.82 -24.84
N GLU A 566 -2.08 -5.81 -24.22
CA GLU A 566 -2.80 -4.82 -23.42
C GLU A 566 -2.36 -3.41 -23.82
N LEU A 567 -3.32 -2.53 -24.06
CA LEU A 567 -3.12 -1.11 -24.29
C LEU A 567 -3.84 -0.33 -23.20
N LYS A 568 -3.18 0.64 -22.60
CA LYS A 568 -3.76 1.54 -21.58
C LYS A 568 -3.44 2.98 -21.91
N PHE A 569 -4.42 3.85 -21.67
CA PHE A 569 -4.28 5.29 -21.75
C PHE A 569 -4.89 5.92 -20.50
N GLN A 570 -4.21 6.91 -19.96
CA GLN A 570 -4.70 7.66 -18.81
C GLN A 570 -4.38 9.15 -18.97
N ILE A 571 -5.35 9.96 -18.62
CA ILE A 571 -5.23 11.41 -18.52
C ILE A 571 -5.37 11.77 -17.05
N VAL A 572 -4.43 12.52 -16.53
CA VAL A 572 -4.50 13.10 -15.17
C VAL A 572 -4.44 14.60 -15.32
N SER A 573 -5.42 15.28 -14.72
CA SER A 573 -5.47 16.75 -14.68
C SER A 573 -5.61 17.22 -13.24
N ARG A 574 -4.81 18.24 -12.87
CA ARG A 574 -4.77 18.81 -11.51
C ARG A 574 -4.67 20.32 -11.62
N PHE A 575 -5.69 21.02 -11.16
CA PHE A 575 -5.81 22.48 -11.25
C PHE A 575 -6.50 23.09 -10.03
#